data_d55191652a013b093d4b7678ca0c2239
#
_entry.id   d55191652a013b093d4b7678ca0c2239
#
_cell.length_a   1.000
_cell.length_b   1.000
_cell.length_c   1.000
_cell.angle_alpha   90.00
_cell.angle_beta   90.00
_cell.angle_gamma   90.00
#
_symmetry.space_group_name_H-M   'P 1'
#
loop_
_entity.id
_entity.type
_entity.pdbx_description
1 polymer ?
#
loop_
_entity_poly.entity_id
_entity_poly.type
_entity_poly.pdbx_seq_one_letter_code
_entity_poly.pdbx_strand_id
1 'polypeptide(L)'
;MRKKVYLGMIGDIMHPGYINIIQRGAEYGDVVVGLFTDKAVADHRRLPYLTWEQRKVVVEQIKGVCEVVPQNEWSYIPNLVKYKPDYIIHGDDWQTGPDKFLRDEGFKVMKKLGGEVIEIPYTKGITASGIKQEIDSLGVTPQMRLSSLRRLIAAKPAPGMWASSLTDSTSKGKPDIEAVDLTTRLHDLNDTLEVTTKPVIFDGDTGGKVEHFGFTVRTLERLGISCVIIEDKVGLKQNSLFGTEAVQMQDTIEG
;
A
#
# COMPACT_ATOMS: atom_id res chain seq x y z
N MET A 1 18.09 -27.03 -23.11
CA MET A 1 17.97 -25.89 -22.16
C MET A 1 17.09 -26.34 -21.01
N ARG A 2 17.39 -25.92 -19.77
CA ARG A 2 16.47 -26.15 -18.66
C ARG A 2 15.18 -25.36 -18.90
N LYS A 3 14.06 -25.90 -18.45
CA LYS A 3 12.78 -25.22 -18.53
C LYS A 3 12.78 -23.97 -17.66
N LYS A 4 12.01 -22.95 -18.02
CA LYS A 4 11.89 -21.69 -17.30
C LYS A 4 10.66 -21.72 -16.41
N VAL A 5 10.84 -21.37 -15.12
CA VAL A 5 9.78 -21.29 -14.12
C VAL A 5 9.60 -19.83 -13.70
N TYR A 6 8.40 -19.30 -13.78
CA TYR A 6 8.08 -17.95 -13.34
C TYR A 6 7.36 -17.96 -12.00
N LEU A 7 7.80 -17.10 -11.08
CA LEU A 7 7.20 -16.91 -9.76
C LEU A 7 7.00 -15.41 -9.51
N GLY A 8 5.76 -14.95 -9.39
CA GLY A 8 5.45 -13.58 -8.96
C GLY A 8 5.45 -13.47 -7.44
N MET A 9 6.14 -12.47 -6.87
CA MET A 9 6.15 -12.26 -5.43
C MET A 9 6.40 -10.80 -5.03
N ILE A 10 5.87 -10.40 -3.88
CA ILE A 10 6.18 -9.10 -3.27
C ILE A 10 7.56 -9.13 -2.60
N GLY A 11 7.89 -10.22 -1.90
CA GLY A 11 9.20 -10.40 -1.26
C GLY A 11 9.50 -9.41 -0.13
N ASP A 12 8.48 -8.93 0.60
CA ASP A 12 8.63 -7.93 1.66
C ASP A 12 9.30 -8.52 2.90
N ILE A 13 8.65 -9.51 3.50
CA ILE A 13 9.18 -10.25 4.64
C ILE A 13 9.44 -11.67 4.16
N MET A 14 10.70 -12.00 3.98
CA MET A 14 11.10 -13.35 3.58
C MET A 14 10.83 -14.33 4.72
N HIS A 15 10.11 -15.40 4.42
CA HIS A 15 9.75 -16.45 5.38
C HIS A 15 9.81 -17.84 4.71
N PRO A 16 9.80 -18.93 5.47
CA PRO A 16 9.91 -20.30 4.93
C PRO A 16 8.95 -20.63 3.78
N GLY A 17 7.77 -20.03 3.73
CA GLY A 17 6.82 -20.21 2.63
C GLY A 17 7.38 -19.79 1.27
N TYR A 18 8.04 -18.62 1.19
CA TYR A 18 8.70 -18.18 -0.05
C TYR A 18 9.86 -19.09 -0.43
N ILE A 19 10.67 -19.50 0.55
CA ILE A 19 11.79 -20.41 0.31
C ILE A 19 11.29 -21.75 -0.24
N ASN A 20 10.23 -22.30 0.35
CA ASN A 20 9.63 -23.55 -0.12
C ASN A 20 9.15 -23.47 -1.58
N ILE A 21 8.42 -22.42 -1.95
CA ILE A 21 7.94 -22.24 -3.33
C ILE A 21 9.11 -22.12 -4.31
N ILE A 22 10.16 -21.34 -3.98
CA ILE A 22 11.35 -21.18 -4.82
C ILE A 22 12.08 -22.51 -5.00
N GLN A 23 12.30 -23.27 -3.92
CA GLN A 23 13.00 -24.55 -3.98
C GLN A 23 12.20 -25.57 -4.80
N ARG A 24 10.88 -25.61 -4.62
CA ARG A 24 10.01 -26.46 -5.43
C ARG A 24 10.02 -26.03 -6.90
N GLY A 25 10.02 -24.73 -7.18
CA GLY A 25 10.17 -24.22 -8.54
C GLY A 25 11.48 -24.68 -9.21
N ALA A 26 12.58 -24.68 -8.45
CA ALA A 26 13.89 -25.11 -8.94
C ALA A 26 13.96 -26.60 -9.33
N GLU A 27 13.04 -27.44 -8.83
CA GLU A 27 12.90 -28.84 -9.25
C GLU A 27 12.36 -28.93 -10.71
N TYR A 28 11.56 -27.93 -11.15
CA TYR A 28 10.98 -27.89 -12.50
C TYR A 28 11.88 -27.18 -13.51
N GLY A 29 12.73 -26.25 -13.08
CA GLY A 29 13.60 -25.53 -14.02
C GLY A 29 14.33 -24.34 -13.40
N ASP A 30 14.72 -23.40 -14.24
CA ASP A 30 15.39 -22.17 -13.84
C ASP A 30 14.34 -21.14 -13.36
N VAL A 31 14.41 -20.76 -12.08
CA VAL A 31 13.42 -19.89 -11.47
C VAL A 31 13.72 -18.42 -11.77
N VAL A 32 12.78 -17.79 -12.46
CA VAL A 32 12.74 -16.34 -12.69
C VAL A 32 11.69 -15.74 -11.76
N VAL A 33 12.12 -14.88 -10.86
CA VAL A 33 11.25 -14.21 -9.90
C VAL A 33 10.80 -12.86 -10.46
N GLY A 34 9.49 -12.72 -10.71
CA GLY A 34 8.84 -11.44 -10.97
C GLY A 34 8.59 -10.71 -9.65
N LEU A 35 9.52 -9.83 -9.27
CA LEU A 35 9.44 -9.09 -8.02
C LEU A 35 8.59 -7.83 -8.23
N PHE A 36 7.44 -7.74 -7.56
CA PHE A 36 6.54 -6.59 -7.67
C PHE A 36 7.24 -5.29 -7.30
N THR A 37 7.19 -4.30 -8.19
CA THR A 37 7.70 -2.95 -7.92
C THR A 37 6.85 -2.24 -6.85
N ASP A 38 7.42 -1.25 -6.17
CA ASP A 38 6.69 -0.47 -5.16
C ASP A 38 5.43 0.17 -5.77
N LYS A 39 5.50 0.62 -7.03
CA LYS A 39 4.34 1.14 -7.77
C LYS A 39 3.26 0.08 -7.95
N ALA A 40 3.62 -1.12 -8.41
CA ALA A 40 2.66 -2.19 -8.62
C ALA A 40 1.97 -2.64 -7.32
N VAL A 41 2.71 -2.60 -6.19
CA VAL A 41 2.14 -2.94 -4.88
C VAL A 41 1.23 -1.83 -4.35
N ALA A 42 1.62 -0.54 -4.53
CA ALA A 42 0.93 0.61 -3.96
C ALA A 42 -0.55 0.73 -4.34
N ASP A 43 -0.95 0.16 -5.50
CA ASP A 43 -2.33 0.22 -5.99
C ASP A 43 -3.24 -0.87 -5.40
N HIS A 44 -2.65 -1.93 -4.82
CA HIS A 44 -3.40 -3.11 -4.38
C HIS A 44 -3.15 -3.50 -2.93
N ARG A 45 -1.98 -3.16 -2.38
CA ARG A 45 -1.53 -3.57 -1.05
C ARG A 45 -0.78 -2.44 -0.35
N ARG A 46 -0.55 -2.58 0.94
CA ARG A 46 0.40 -1.73 1.65
C ARG A 46 1.81 -1.87 1.04
N LEU A 47 2.54 -0.76 0.99
CA LEU A 47 3.94 -0.80 0.57
C LEU A 47 4.78 -1.74 1.45
N PRO A 48 5.71 -2.47 0.84
CA PRO A 48 6.71 -3.26 1.56
C PRO A 48 7.56 -2.39 2.50
N TYR A 49 8.15 -2.96 3.54
CA TYR A 49 9.11 -2.26 4.42
C TYR A 49 10.39 -1.91 3.68
N LEU A 50 10.87 -2.81 2.81
CA LEU A 50 12.05 -2.62 1.98
C LEU A 50 11.68 -2.06 0.61
N THR A 51 12.55 -1.22 0.02
CA THR A 51 12.39 -0.77 -1.37
C THR A 51 12.54 -1.93 -2.34
N TRP A 52 12.10 -1.74 -3.59
CA TRP A 52 12.24 -2.78 -4.61
C TRP A 52 13.71 -3.22 -4.77
N GLU A 53 14.65 -2.28 -4.80
CA GLU A 53 16.09 -2.54 -4.93
C GLU A 53 16.61 -3.37 -3.75
N GLN A 54 16.19 -3.04 -2.52
CA GLN A 54 16.60 -3.78 -1.32
C GLN A 54 16.03 -5.20 -1.33
N ARG A 55 14.75 -5.35 -1.70
CA ARG A 55 14.10 -6.67 -1.83
C ARG A 55 14.75 -7.51 -2.92
N LYS A 56 15.13 -6.88 -4.05
CA LYS A 56 15.83 -7.53 -5.15
C LYS A 56 17.15 -8.14 -4.68
N VAL A 57 17.99 -7.38 -3.98
CA VAL A 57 19.26 -7.87 -3.42
C VAL A 57 19.07 -9.11 -2.55
N VAL A 58 18.05 -9.12 -1.70
CA VAL A 58 17.74 -10.27 -0.84
C VAL A 58 17.29 -11.48 -1.66
N VAL A 59 16.36 -11.27 -2.59
CA VAL A 59 15.78 -12.37 -3.39
C VAL A 59 16.80 -12.99 -4.33
N GLU A 60 17.70 -12.21 -4.92
CA GLU A 60 18.79 -12.71 -5.78
C GLU A 60 19.76 -13.66 -5.06
N GLN A 61 19.90 -13.56 -3.74
CA GLN A 61 20.77 -14.43 -2.96
C GLN A 61 20.08 -15.73 -2.51
N ILE A 62 18.82 -15.93 -2.83
CA ILE A 62 18.11 -17.15 -2.43
C ILE A 62 18.52 -18.30 -3.35
N LYS A 63 18.96 -19.39 -2.73
CA LYS A 63 19.30 -20.61 -3.47
C LYS A 63 18.12 -21.10 -4.30
N GLY A 64 18.32 -21.26 -5.59
CA GLY A 64 17.29 -21.69 -6.54
C GLY A 64 16.76 -20.56 -7.43
N VAL A 65 16.98 -19.29 -7.08
CA VAL A 65 16.67 -18.15 -7.93
C VAL A 65 17.76 -18.01 -8.99
N CYS A 66 17.35 -17.94 -10.26
CA CYS A 66 18.26 -17.73 -11.39
C CYS A 66 18.26 -16.28 -11.86
N GLU A 67 17.10 -15.62 -11.79
CA GLU A 67 16.96 -14.23 -12.24
C GLU A 67 15.86 -13.54 -11.44
N VAL A 68 16.01 -12.24 -11.16
CA VAL A 68 14.98 -11.38 -10.58
C VAL A 68 14.64 -10.26 -11.56
N VAL A 69 13.39 -10.20 -11.97
CA VAL A 69 12.89 -9.22 -12.94
C VAL A 69 11.79 -8.34 -12.32
N PRO A 70 11.63 -7.09 -12.78
CA PRO A 70 10.57 -6.24 -12.26
C PRO A 70 9.19 -6.73 -12.72
N GLN A 71 8.26 -6.83 -11.77
CA GLN A 71 6.83 -7.02 -11.99
C GLN A 71 6.16 -5.66 -11.83
N ASN A 72 5.94 -4.95 -12.95
CA ASN A 72 5.48 -3.55 -12.94
C ASN A 72 3.97 -3.41 -12.78
N GLU A 73 3.22 -4.47 -12.98
CA GLU A 73 1.78 -4.50 -12.88
C GLU A 73 1.34 -5.62 -11.93
N TRP A 74 0.14 -5.49 -11.35
CA TRP A 74 -0.40 -6.55 -10.49
C TRP A 74 -0.71 -7.82 -11.29
N SER A 75 -1.15 -7.68 -12.54
CA SER A 75 -1.32 -8.81 -13.46
C SER A 75 0.01 -9.43 -13.87
N TYR A 76 0.06 -10.76 -13.94
CA TYR A 76 1.24 -11.48 -14.43
C TYR A 76 1.38 -11.48 -15.95
N ILE A 77 0.29 -11.12 -16.69
CA ILE A 77 0.22 -11.22 -18.15
C ILE A 77 1.42 -10.59 -18.87
N PRO A 78 1.82 -9.34 -18.56
CA PRO A 78 2.92 -8.70 -19.28
C PRO A 78 4.22 -9.49 -19.18
N ASN A 79 4.55 -9.97 -17.99
CA ASN A 79 5.78 -10.73 -17.77
C ASN A 79 5.68 -12.16 -18.35
N LEU A 80 4.54 -12.82 -18.25
CA LEU A 80 4.34 -14.13 -18.86
C LEU A 80 4.48 -14.07 -20.39
N VAL A 81 3.94 -13.04 -21.04
CA VAL A 81 4.09 -12.83 -22.48
C VAL A 81 5.53 -12.51 -22.87
N LYS A 82 6.21 -11.69 -22.07
CA LYS A 82 7.60 -11.27 -22.30
C LYS A 82 8.60 -12.40 -22.13
N TYR A 83 8.51 -13.13 -21.01
CA TYR A 83 9.51 -14.13 -20.64
C TYR A 83 9.18 -15.54 -21.11
N LYS A 84 7.93 -15.79 -21.49
CA LYS A 84 7.42 -17.07 -22.02
C LYS A 84 7.90 -18.28 -21.21
N PRO A 85 7.59 -18.35 -19.92
CA PRO A 85 8.02 -19.47 -19.10
C PRO A 85 7.29 -20.76 -19.51
N ASP A 86 7.93 -21.91 -19.25
CA ASP A 86 7.28 -23.21 -19.37
C ASP A 86 6.31 -23.46 -18.22
N TYR A 87 6.63 -22.92 -17.05
CA TYR A 87 5.82 -23.04 -15.83
C TYR A 87 5.63 -21.70 -15.15
N ILE A 88 4.41 -21.46 -14.64
CA ILE A 88 4.18 -20.51 -13.54
C ILE A 88 3.98 -21.31 -12.28
N ILE A 89 4.61 -20.88 -11.17
CA ILE A 89 4.48 -21.54 -9.88
C ILE A 89 3.92 -20.57 -8.86
N HIS A 90 2.97 -21.03 -8.04
CA HIS A 90 2.34 -20.23 -6.98
C HIS A 90 1.89 -21.13 -5.81
N GLY A 91 1.68 -20.54 -4.63
CA GLY A 91 0.97 -21.21 -3.55
C GLY A 91 -0.49 -21.44 -3.91
N ASP A 92 -1.12 -22.48 -3.35
CA ASP A 92 -2.55 -22.77 -3.59
C ASP A 92 -3.51 -21.78 -2.89
N ASP A 93 -2.97 -20.84 -2.10
CA ASP A 93 -3.70 -19.78 -1.42
C ASP A 93 -4.43 -18.80 -2.38
N TRP A 94 -4.01 -18.69 -3.62
CA TRP A 94 -4.70 -17.88 -4.65
C TRP A 94 -5.94 -18.53 -5.26
N GLN A 95 -6.28 -19.77 -4.88
CA GLN A 95 -7.50 -20.45 -5.35
C GLN A 95 -8.76 -19.75 -4.87
N THR A 96 -8.66 -19.03 -3.76
CA THR A 96 -9.75 -18.27 -3.14
C THR A 96 -9.28 -16.85 -2.80
N GLY A 97 -10.24 -15.97 -2.48
CA GLY A 97 -9.92 -14.62 -2.04
C GLY A 97 -9.62 -13.63 -3.18
N PRO A 98 -9.00 -12.49 -2.84
CA PRO A 98 -8.84 -11.37 -3.76
C PRO A 98 -7.89 -11.65 -4.93
N ASP A 99 -6.97 -12.60 -4.80
CA ASP A 99 -5.98 -12.91 -5.83
C ASP A 99 -6.43 -14.02 -6.80
N LYS A 100 -7.67 -14.52 -6.65
CA LYS A 100 -8.23 -15.54 -7.53
C LYS A 100 -8.22 -15.13 -9.02
N PHE A 101 -8.41 -13.86 -9.31
CA PHE A 101 -8.36 -13.37 -10.69
C PHE A 101 -6.97 -13.54 -11.32
N LEU A 102 -5.88 -13.36 -10.56
CA LEU A 102 -4.50 -13.60 -11.03
C LEU A 102 -4.28 -15.07 -11.42
N ARG A 103 -4.86 -15.96 -10.62
CA ARG A 103 -4.88 -17.41 -10.93
C ARG A 103 -5.57 -17.67 -12.26
N ASP A 104 -6.80 -17.20 -12.41
CA ASP A 104 -7.62 -17.43 -13.59
C ASP A 104 -6.95 -16.84 -14.86
N GLU A 105 -6.32 -15.66 -14.75
CA GLU A 105 -5.50 -15.08 -15.82
C GLU A 105 -4.27 -15.94 -16.13
N GLY A 106 -3.55 -16.37 -15.09
CA GLY A 106 -2.36 -17.23 -15.23
C GLY A 106 -2.66 -18.51 -16.00
N PHE A 107 -3.70 -19.24 -15.61
CA PHE A 107 -4.13 -20.45 -16.32
C PHE A 107 -4.49 -20.16 -17.78
N LYS A 108 -5.23 -19.08 -18.04
CA LYS A 108 -5.67 -18.70 -19.39
C LYS A 108 -4.49 -18.33 -20.30
N VAL A 109 -3.51 -17.60 -19.78
CA VAL A 109 -2.33 -17.18 -20.55
C VAL A 109 -1.38 -18.35 -20.75
N MET A 110 -1.09 -19.14 -19.71
CA MET A 110 -0.19 -20.29 -19.82
C MET A 110 -0.72 -21.33 -20.82
N LYS A 111 -2.02 -21.58 -20.83
CA LYS A 111 -2.64 -22.44 -21.86
C LYS A 111 -2.38 -21.94 -23.28
N LYS A 112 -2.41 -20.60 -23.49
CA LYS A 112 -2.12 -20.00 -24.82
C LYS A 112 -0.65 -20.08 -25.19
N LEU A 113 0.25 -20.01 -24.20
CA LEU A 113 1.70 -20.08 -24.40
C LEU A 113 2.22 -21.52 -24.50
N GLY A 114 1.38 -22.52 -24.26
CA GLY A 114 1.78 -23.94 -24.23
C GLY A 114 2.52 -24.35 -22.96
N GLY A 115 2.42 -23.54 -21.89
CA GLY A 115 2.99 -23.83 -20.58
C GLY A 115 1.94 -24.31 -19.57
N GLU A 116 2.39 -24.55 -18.34
CA GLU A 116 1.57 -25.10 -17.26
C GLU A 116 1.62 -24.24 -16.00
N VAL A 117 0.59 -24.35 -15.15
CA VAL A 117 0.50 -23.74 -13.82
C VAL A 117 0.71 -24.82 -12.78
N ILE A 118 1.69 -24.61 -11.90
CA ILE A 118 2.02 -25.52 -10.80
C ILE A 118 1.59 -24.85 -9.48
N GLU A 119 0.66 -25.48 -8.77
CA GLU A 119 0.20 -25.00 -7.46
C GLU A 119 0.89 -25.81 -6.37
N ILE A 120 1.56 -25.12 -5.46
CA ILE A 120 2.28 -25.71 -4.31
C ILE A 120 1.44 -25.55 -3.05
N PRO A 121 1.28 -26.61 -2.26
CA PRO A 121 0.57 -26.51 -0.99
C PRO A 121 1.14 -25.40 -0.10
N TYR A 122 0.25 -24.58 0.44
CA TYR A 122 0.61 -23.44 1.27
C TYR A 122 1.35 -23.89 2.54
N THR A 123 2.42 -23.18 2.89
CA THR A 123 3.19 -23.48 4.11
C THR A 123 2.45 -22.96 5.32
N LYS A 124 1.87 -23.87 6.12
CA LYS A 124 1.08 -23.52 7.31
C LYS A 124 1.92 -22.88 8.41
N GLY A 125 1.28 -22.04 9.21
CA GLY A 125 1.85 -21.49 10.45
C GLY A 125 2.70 -20.22 10.29
N ILE A 126 2.99 -19.78 9.07
CA ILE A 126 3.72 -18.54 8.85
C ILE A 126 3.24 -17.81 7.60
N THR A 127 2.94 -16.52 7.73
CA THR A 127 2.55 -15.65 6.63
C THR A 127 3.22 -14.30 6.75
N ALA A 128 3.52 -13.65 5.64
CA ALA A 128 3.99 -12.26 5.63
C ALA A 128 2.99 -11.33 6.33
N SER A 129 1.68 -11.58 6.17
CA SER A 129 0.62 -10.80 6.82
C SER A 129 0.59 -10.99 8.33
N GLY A 130 0.81 -12.22 8.84
CA GLY A 130 0.86 -12.52 10.28
C GLY A 130 2.08 -11.87 10.95
N ILE A 131 3.27 -12.08 10.39
CA ILE A 131 4.51 -11.44 10.89
C ILE A 131 4.35 -9.92 10.92
N LYS A 132 3.73 -9.36 9.89
CA LYS A 132 3.47 -7.95 9.78
C LYS A 132 2.51 -7.44 10.84
N GLN A 133 1.43 -8.15 11.14
CA GLN A 133 0.53 -7.83 12.25
C GLN A 133 1.29 -7.76 13.58
N GLU A 134 2.21 -8.67 13.83
CA GLU A 134 3.07 -8.65 15.01
C GLU A 134 3.98 -7.43 15.02
N ILE A 135 4.66 -7.10 13.90
CA ILE A 135 5.50 -5.91 13.78
C ILE A 135 4.68 -4.63 13.99
N ASP A 136 3.51 -4.54 13.39
CA ASP A 136 2.63 -3.37 13.52
C ASP A 136 2.12 -3.22 14.96
N SER A 137 1.93 -4.30 15.70
CA SER A 137 1.55 -4.31 17.11
C SER A 137 2.66 -3.80 18.05
N LEU A 138 3.94 -3.91 17.63
CA LEU A 138 5.10 -3.39 18.37
C LEU A 138 5.28 -1.87 18.23
N GLY A 139 4.48 -1.24 17.38
CA GLY A 139 4.55 0.19 17.06
C GLY A 139 5.56 0.53 15.96
N VAL A 140 5.19 1.48 15.12
CA VAL A 140 6.04 1.97 14.00
C VAL A 140 6.81 3.21 14.48
N THR A 141 8.12 3.22 14.28
CA THR A 141 8.92 4.41 14.61
C THR A 141 8.60 5.58 13.68
N PRO A 142 8.80 6.85 14.09
CA PRO A 142 8.63 8.00 13.20
C PRO A 142 9.42 7.89 11.90
N GLN A 143 10.68 7.42 11.95
CA GLN A 143 11.51 7.21 10.75
C GLN A 143 10.93 6.17 9.79
N MET A 144 10.36 5.09 10.31
CA MET A 144 9.69 4.07 9.47
C MET A 144 8.44 4.64 8.80
N ARG A 145 7.67 5.48 9.50
CA ARG A 145 6.50 6.17 8.93
C ARG A 145 6.92 7.11 7.80
N LEU A 146 7.92 7.95 8.00
CA LEU A 146 8.44 8.89 7.00
C LEU A 146 8.99 8.15 5.77
N SER A 147 9.77 7.09 5.94
CA SER A 147 10.31 6.33 4.82
C SER A 147 9.20 5.66 4.00
N SER A 148 8.18 5.12 4.65
CA SER A 148 7.02 4.54 3.97
C SER A 148 6.21 5.60 3.21
N LEU A 149 6.02 6.79 3.80
CA LEU A 149 5.32 7.90 3.18
C LEU A 149 6.06 8.42 1.93
N ARG A 150 7.40 8.61 2.01
CA ARG A 150 8.23 8.97 0.84
C ARG A 150 8.05 8.02 -0.32
N ARG A 151 8.06 6.72 -0.04
CA ARG A 151 7.92 5.67 -1.05
C ARG A 151 6.52 5.64 -1.65
N LEU A 152 5.49 5.85 -0.83
CA LEU A 152 4.11 5.94 -1.31
C LEU A 152 3.93 7.12 -2.26
N ILE A 153 4.46 8.29 -1.90
CA ILE A 153 4.40 9.50 -2.73
C ILE A 153 5.15 9.30 -4.06
N ALA A 154 6.31 8.62 -4.03
CA ALA A 154 7.07 8.31 -5.23
C ALA A 154 6.38 7.26 -6.11
N ALA A 155 5.75 6.25 -5.51
CA ALA A 155 5.07 5.17 -6.23
C ALA A 155 3.74 5.62 -6.89
N LYS A 156 3.07 6.62 -6.31
CA LYS A 156 1.80 7.18 -6.82
C LYS A 156 2.00 8.62 -7.28
N PRO A 157 2.32 8.87 -8.56
CA PRO A 157 2.48 10.23 -9.09
C PRO A 157 1.12 10.93 -9.17
N ALA A 158 0.66 11.49 -8.05
CA ALA A 158 -0.52 12.34 -7.98
C ALA A 158 -0.14 13.82 -8.17
N PRO A 159 -1.00 14.67 -8.76
CA PRO A 159 -0.74 16.09 -8.92
C PRO A 159 -0.71 16.85 -7.59
N GLY A 160 -1.33 16.33 -6.55
CA GLY A 160 -1.39 16.89 -5.21
C GLY A 160 -1.75 15.83 -4.17
N MET A 161 -1.84 16.24 -2.92
CA MET A 161 -2.20 15.37 -1.79
C MET A 161 -3.35 15.98 -1.00
N TRP A 162 -4.17 15.13 -0.42
CA TRP A 162 -5.24 15.52 0.51
C TRP A 162 -4.86 15.08 1.92
N ALA A 163 -4.69 16.04 2.83
CA ALA A 163 -4.53 15.80 4.26
C ALA A 163 -5.91 15.68 4.90
N SER A 164 -6.47 14.48 4.90
CA SER A 164 -7.84 14.18 5.32
C SER A 164 -7.94 14.00 6.83
N SER A 165 -8.97 14.59 7.44
CA SER A 165 -9.32 14.41 8.86
C SER A 165 -9.67 12.95 9.18
N LEU A 166 -10.39 12.28 8.27
CA LEU A 166 -10.72 10.86 8.41
C LEU A 166 -9.47 9.99 8.47
N THR A 167 -8.47 10.24 7.61
CA THR A 167 -7.21 9.51 7.61
C THR A 167 -6.44 9.73 8.91
N ASP A 168 -6.36 10.98 9.37
CA ASP A 168 -5.68 11.34 10.63
C ASP A 168 -6.35 10.65 11.82
N SER A 169 -7.68 10.73 11.90
CA SER A 169 -8.48 10.12 12.96
C SER A 169 -8.34 8.59 12.96
N THR A 170 -8.48 7.95 11.80
CA THR A 170 -8.34 6.50 11.65
C THR A 170 -6.94 6.01 12.04
N SER A 171 -5.89 6.74 11.65
CA SER A 171 -4.50 6.39 12.01
C SER A 171 -4.24 6.39 13.52
N LYS A 172 -5.07 7.08 14.28
CA LYS A 172 -4.98 7.23 15.75
C LYS A 172 -6.06 6.41 16.48
N GLY A 173 -6.86 5.61 15.74
CA GLY A 173 -7.96 4.83 16.32
C GLY A 173 -9.08 5.70 16.91
N LYS A 174 -9.24 6.93 16.43
CA LYS A 174 -10.27 7.89 16.88
C LYS A 174 -11.38 8.01 15.84
N PRO A 175 -12.61 8.33 16.27
CA PRO A 175 -13.68 8.67 15.33
C PRO A 175 -13.39 10.03 14.65
N ASP A 176 -13.90 10.20 13.43
CA ASP A 176 -13.75 11.43 12.64
C ASP A 176 -14.83 12.47 13.03
N ILE A 177 -14.70 13.00 14.23
CA ILE A 177 -15.57 13.98 14.88
C ILE A 177 -14.77 15.12 15.53
N GLU A 178 -13.67 15.53 14.88
CA GLU A 178 -12.71 16.50 15.42
C GLU A 178 -12.06 16.05 16.75
N ALA A 179 -12.01 14.72 16.99
CA ALA A 179 -11.38 14.14 18.17
C ALA A 179 -9.83 14.17 18.11
N VAL A 180 -9.26 14.43 16.94
CA VAL A 180 -7.83 14.73 16.76
C VAL A 180 -7.68 16.23 16.67
N ASP A 181 -6.98 16.81 17.65
CA ASP A 181 -6.79 18.25 17.71
C ASP A 181 -5.91 18.78 16.56
N LEU A 182 -6.10 20.06 16.24
CA LEU A 182 -5.40 20.72 15.12
C LEU A 182 -3.88 20.65 15.28
N THR A 183 -3.34 20.81 16.50
CA THR A 183 -1.89 20.78 16.73
C THR A 183 -1.30 19.43 16.35
N THR A 184 -1.94 18.34 16.73
CA THR A 184 -1.56 16.99 16.35
C THR A 184 -1.60 16.81 14.83
N ARG A 185 -2.64 17.30 14.16
CA ARG A 185 -2.78 17.24 12.71
C ARG A 185 -1.71 18.07 11.99
N LEU A 186 -1.34 19.24 12.53
CA LEU A 186 -0.26 20.08 11.98
C LEU A 186 1.11 19.41 12.12
N HIS A 187 1.37 18.66 13.18
CA HIS A 187 2.59 17.84 13.29
C HIS A 187 2.65 16.76 12.20
N ASP A 188 1.59 15.98 12.01
CA ASP A 188 1.52 14.97 10.97
C ASP A 188 1.65 15.59 9.56
N LEU A 189 1.09 16.78 9.37
CA LEU A 189 1.22 17.54 8.14
C LEU A 189 2.66 17.99 7.89
N ASN A 190 3.35 18.49 8.93
CA ASN A 190 4.75 18.88 8.81
C ASN A 190 5.63 17.69 8.42
N ASP A 191 5.44 16.53 9.03
CA ASP A 191 6.15 15.30 8.66
C ASP A 191 5.90 14.92 7.19
N THR A 192 4.68 15.16 6.71
CA THR A 192 4.32 14.97 5.31
C THR A 192 5.06 15.92 4.39
N LEU A 193 5.13 17.21 4.76
CA LEU A 193 5.80 18.24 3.96
C LEU A 193 7.33 18.07 3.90
N GLU A 194 7.93 17.44 4.92
CA GLU A 194 9.36 17.10 4.88
C GLU A 194 9.72 16.11 3.77
N VAL A 195 8.75 15.34 3.26
CA VAL A 195 8.99 14.26 2.29
C VAL A 195 8.41 14.53 0.91
N THR A 196 7.71 15.65 0.73
CA THR A 196 7.11 16.00 -0.57
C THR A 196 7.12 17.52 -0.81
N THR A 197 7.23 17.88 -2.08
CA THR A 197 7.01 19.26 -2.57
C THR A 197 5.68 19.39 -3.31
N LYS A 198 4.84 18.36 -3.30
CA LYS A 198 3.53 18.40 -3.95
C LYS A 198 2.59 19.33 -3.22
N PRO A 199 1.70 20.03 -3.95
CA PRO A 199 0.66 20.83 -3.32
C PRO A 199 -0.22 19.95 -2.43
N VAL A 200 -0.56 20.48 -1.26
CA VAL A 200 -1.41 19.79 -0.27
C VAL A 200 -2.68 20.61 -0.08
N ILE A 201 -3.82 19.91 -0.12
CA ILE A 201 -5.13 20.41 0.29
C ILE A 201 -5.37 19.92 1.72
N PHE A 202 -5.61 20.83 2.64
CA PHE A 202 -5.88 20.51 4.04
C PHE A 202 -7.39 20.44 4.29
N ASP A 203 -7.84 19.33 4.86
CA ASP A 203 -9.21 19.17 5.34
C ASP A 203 -9.31 19.80 6.74
N GLY A 204 -9.95 20.95 6.82
CA GLY A 204 -10.11 21.75 8.03
C GLY A 204 -11.31 21.37 8.88
N ASP A 205 -12.02 20.26 8.57
CA ASP A 205 -13.28 19.88 9.21
C ASP A 205 -14.31 21.04 9.17
N THR A 206 -14.85 21.44 10.33
CA THR A 206 -15.78 22.59 10.41
C THR A 206 -15.06 23.96 10.49
N GLY A 207 -13.72 23.98 10.44
CA GLY A 207 -12.92 25.20 10.63
C GLY A 207 -12.74 25.61 12.09
N GLY A 208 -13.43 24.96 13.01
CA GLY A 208 -13.42 25.28 14.44
C GLY A 208 -14.15 26.59 14.76
N LYS A 209 -13.65 27.33 15.77
CA LYS A 209 -14.24 28.62 16.14
C LYS A 209 -13.83 29.70 15.14
N VAL A 210 -14.80 30.50 14.71
CA VAL A 210 -14.60 31.58 13.73
C VAL A 210 -13.44 32.51 14.14
N GLU A 211 -13.38 32.89 15.40
CA GLU A 211 -12.33 33.77 15.94
C GLU A 211 -10.93 33.15 15.86
N HIS A 212 -10.83 31.83 15.81
CA HIS A 212 -9.56 31.10 15.75
C HIS A 212 -9.17 30.75 14.32
N PHE A 213 -10.11 30.67 13.38
CA PHE A 213 -9.87 30.21 12.02
C PHE A 213 -8.80 31.05 11.30
N GLY A 214 -8.78 32.37 11.50
CA GLY A 214 -7.74 33.23 10.96
C GLY A 214 -6.31 32.85 11.40
N PHE A 215 -6.13 32.33 12.60
CA PHE A 215 -4.84 31.83 13.09
C PHE A 215 -4.50 30.47 12.47
N THR A 216 -5.49 29.61 12.28
CA THR A 216 -5.35 28.34 11.56
C THR A 216 -4.87 28.58 10.14
N VAL A 217 -5.52 29.47 9.40
CA VAL A 217 -5.15 29.81 8.01
C VAL A 217 -3.72 30.33 7.94
N ARG A 218 -3.33 31.27 8.82
CA ARG A 218 -1.95 31.79 8.85
C ARG A 218 -0.92 30.71 9.16
N THR A 219 -1.27 29.73 9.96
CA THR A 219 -0.38 28.61 10.28
C THR A 219 -0.22 27.69 9.07
N LEU A 220 -1.30 27.37 8.39
CA LEU A 220 -1.29 26.58 7.15
C LEU A 220 -0.50 27.29 6.04
N GLU A 221 -0.69 28.61 5.89
CA GLU A 221 0.04 29.43 4.93
C GLU A 221 1.56 29.37 5.18
N ARG A 222 2.00 29.51 6.45
CA ARG A 222 3.43 29.38 6.80
C ARG A 222 3.99 28.00 6.51
N LEU A 223 3.18 26.95 6.57
CA LEU A 223 3.55 25.59 6.19
C LEU A 223 3.53 25.39 4.66
N GLY A 224 3.13 26.39 3.87
CA GLY A 224 3.07 26.30 2.42
C GLY A 224 1.81 25.60 1.89
N ILE A 225 0.76 25.49 2.71
CA ILE A 225 -0.52 24.93 2.30
C ILE A 225 -1.32 26.01 1.55
N SER A 226 -1.69 25.71 0.33
CA SER A 226 -2.35 26.66 -0.59
C SER A 226 -3.87 26.53 -0.61
N CYS A 227 -4.42 25.47 -0.04
CA CYS A 227 -5.85 25.22 -0.05
C CYS A 227 -6.29 24.56 1.26
N VAL A 228 -7.36 25.07 1.85
CA VAL A 228 -8.07 24.45 2.96
C VAL A 228 -9.53 24.25 2.55
N ILE A 229 -10.07 23.08 2.89
CA ILE A 229 -11.49 22.79 2.73
C ILE A 229 -12.10 22.80 4.11
N ILE A 230 -13.22 23.49 4.26
CA ILE A 230 -14.05 23.43 5.47
C ILE A 230 -15.45 22.96 5.09
N GLU A 231 -16.08 22.24 6.01
CA GLU A 231 -17.44 21.76 5.85
C GLU A 231 -18.42 22.78 6.44
N ASP A 232 -19.44 23.14 5.67
CA ASP A 232 -20.52 24.07 6.06
C ASP A 232 -21.52 23.41 7.06
N LYS A 233 -21.01 23.05 8.23
CA LYS A 233 -21.80 22.35 9.27
C LYS A 233 -21.97 23.22 10.51
N VAL A 234 -23.17 23.20 11.06
CA VAL A 234 -23.45 23.83 12.35
C VAL A 234 -22.91 22.96 13.48
N GLY A 235 -22.02 23.50 14.30
CA GLY A 235 -21.42 22.80 15.41
C GLY A 235 -20.28 21.85 14.99
N LEU A 236 -19.84 21.02 15.92
CA LEU A 236 -18.76 20.06 15.66
C LEU A 236 -19.21 18.96 14.70
N LYS A 237 -18.26 18.46 13.92
CA LYS A 237 -18.45 17.36 12.97
C LYS A 237 -18.98 16.10 13.68
N GLN A 238 -19.99 15.50 13.10
CA GLN A 238 -20.53 14.22 13.51
C GLN A 238 -20.23 13.18 12.42
N ASN A 239 -19.58 12.10 12.81
CA ASN A 239 -19.19 11.07 11.85
C ASN A 239 -20.39 10.19 11.48
N SER A 240 -20.85 10.28 10.23
CA SER A 240 -21.93 9.45 9.68
C SER A 240 -21.54 7.97 9.51
N LEU A 241 -20.24 7.62 9.51
CA LEU A 241 -19.78 6.24 9.31
C LEU A 241 -20.04 5.33 10.51
N PHE A 242 -20.26 5.89 11.69
CA PHE A 242 -20.50 5.13 12.94
C PHE A 242 -21.96 5.10 13.38
N GLY A 243 -22.90 5.39 12.47
CA GLY A 243 -24.31 5.23 12.75
C GLY A 243 -24.84 6.10 13.89
N THR A 244 -24.30 7.29 14.08
CA THR A 244 -24.86 8.27 15.01
C THR A 244 -26.21 8.72 14.48
N GLU A 245 -27.28 8.61 15.28
CA GLU A 245 -28.64 9.08 14.94
C GLU A 245 -28.73 10.61 14.85
N ALA A 246 -27.66 11.32 15.20
CA ALA A 246 -27.61 12.77 15.18
C ALA A 246 -27.49 13.29 13.73
N VAL A 247 -28.52 13.99 13.28
CA VAL A 247 -28.52 14.66 11.98
C VAL A 247 -27.58 15.85 12.02
N GLN A 248 -26.52 15.81 11.19
CA GLN A 248 -25.65 16.96 11.00
C GLN A 248 -26.43 18.08 10.30
N MET A 249 -26.54 19.23 10.93
CA MET A 249 -27.16 20.40 10.31
C MET A 249 -26.12 21.15 9.46
N GLN A 250 -26.55 21.58 8.28
CA GLN A 250 -25.76 22.41 7.38
C GLN A 250 -25.95 23.88 7.76
N ASP A 251 -24.86 24.65 7.73
CA ASP A 251 -24.92 26.09 7.91
C ASP A 251 -25.34 26.80 6.62
N THR A 252 -25.70 28.06 6.72
CA THR A 252 -26.00 28.90 5.55
C THR A 252 -24.72 29.55 5.03
N ILE A 253 -24.74 29.99 3.76
CA ILE A 253 -23.61 30.71 3.15
C ILE A 253 -23.34 32.04 3.87
N GLU A 254 -24.29 32.55 4.64
CA GLU A 254 -24.24 33.80 5.39
C GLU A 254 -23.87 33.60 6.87
N GLY A 255 -23.77 32.36 7.33
CA GLY A 255 -23.48 31.96 8.71
C GLY A 255 -22.03 31.98 9.12
#